data_07cc6d0254143a2283b7e1b8159f38c1
#
_entry.id   07cc6d0254143a2283b7e1b8159f38c1
#
_cell.length_a   1.000
_cell.length_b   1.000
_cell.length_c   1.000
_cell.angle_alpha   90.00
_cell.angle_beta   90.00
_cell.angle_gamma   90.00
#
_symmetry.space_group_name_H-M   'P 1'
#
loop_
_entity.id
_entity.type
_entity.pdbx_description
1 polymer ?
#
loop_
_entity_poly.entity_id
_entity_poly.type
_entity_poly.pdbx_seq_one_letter_code
_entity_poly.pdbx_strand_id
1 'polypeptide(L)'
;MTTIYVDNAATTKTSRTAIEAMLPYMDKIYGNPSSLHSVGQAAADALRKAREEAAEVLGCEPNEITFTSGGSEADNQALVSAAAIGARKGKKHIISTAFEHHAILHTLKKLEKEGFEVTLLDVHENGMVSAQQVADAIREDTCLVSVMYANNEIGSIQPIAEIGAVCKEKGVIFHTDAVQAVGHVHINVKEENIDMLSLSAHKFHGPKGVGLLYARRGVRLTNIIEGGAQERGKRAGTENIPGIVGMVAALKEANANIDANAEKVSALRDRLIEGLEKIPHSALNGDRTKRLPGNVSFCFEGIEGESLLLLLDAKGICASSGSACTSGSLDPSHVLLAIGRPHEVAHGSLRLTLSEENTQEEVDYIIEETTKVVKYLRELSPVWKELLSGERKFTF
;
A
#
# COMPACT_ATOMS: atom_id res chain seq x y z
N MET A 1 0.20 -29.80 8.91
CA MET A 1 0.94 -29.08 7.87
C MET A 1 1.38 -27.77 8.45
N THR A 2 2.61 -27.33 8.20
CA THR A 2 3.07 -26.00 8.59
C THR A 2 2.41 -24.99 7.63
N THR A 3 1.83 -23.91 8.18
CA THR A 3 1.21 -22.85 7.36
C THR A 3 2.30 -21.95 6.80
N ILE A 4 2.32 -21.75 5.50
CA ILE A 4 3.19 -20.81 4.79
C ILE A 4 2.39 -19.54 4.49
N TYR A 5 2.71 -18.44 5.16
CA TYR A 5 2.01 -17.17 4.98
C TYR A 5 2.74 -16.29 3.96
N VAL A 6 2.08 -16.04 2.83
CA VAL A 6 2.58 -15.20 1.73
C VAL A 6 1.54 -14.19 1.25
N ASP A 7 0.82 -13.60 2.20
CA ASP A 7 -0.17 -12.53 1.96
C ASP A 7 0.15 -11.26 2.76
N ASN A 8 1.45 -10.93 2.88
CA ASN A 8 1.93 -9.80 3.67
C ASN A 8 1.45 -8.43 3.13
N ALA A 9 1.10 -8.33 1.85
CA ALA A 9 0.47 -7.11 1.32
C ALA A 9 -0.97 -6.88 1.82
N ALA A 10 -1.68 -7.93 2.28
CA ALA A 10 -2.98 -7.76 2.92
C ALA A 10 -2.81 -7.29 4.37
N THR A 11 -1.97 -7.96 5.13
CA THR A 11 -1.59 -7.60 6.51
C THR A 11 -0.38 -8.41 6.94
N THR A 12 0.44 -7.88 7.84
CA THR A 12 1.57 -8.61 8.43
C THR A 12 1.25 -9.06 9.85
N LYS A 13 2.00 -10.04 10.34
CA LYS A 13 2.06 -10.41 11.75
C LYS A 13 2.71 -9.28 12.54
N THR A 14 2.15 -8.90 13.69
CA THR A 14 2.76 -7.88 14.55
C THR A 14 4.08 -8.41 15.12
N SER A 15 5.16 -7.63 15.00
CA SER A 15 6.48 -8.03 15.46
C SER A 15 6.57 -8.13 16.99
N ARG A 16 7.52 -8.91 17.47
CA ARG A 16 7.78 -9.05 18.92
C ARG A 16 8.16 -7.71 19.53
N THR A 17 8.97 -6.93 18.83
CA THR A 17 9.38 -5.57 19.20
C THR A 17 8.17 -4.65 19.40
N ALA A 18 7.23 -4.66 18.45
CA ALA A 18 6.01 -3.87 18.56
C ALA A 18 5.14 -4.31 19.74
N ILE A 19 4.93 -5.63 19.92
CA ILE A 19 4.13 -6.17 21.02
C ILE A 19 4.71 -5.76 22.37
N GLU A 20 6.01 -5.94 22.56
CA GLU A 20 6.69 -5.59 23.82
C GLU A 20 6.65 -4.08 24.11
N ALA A 21 6.76 -3.26 23.07
CA ALA A 21 6.62 -1.81 23.19
C ALA A 21 5.20 -1.37 23.60
N MET A 22 4.16 -2.10 23.19
CA MET A 22 2.77 -1.79 23.51
C MET A 22 2.39 -2.14 24.96
N LEU A 23 2.90 -3.25 25.50
CA LEU A 23 2.47 -3.83 26.77
C LEU A 23 2.45 -2.84 27.95
N PRO A 24 3.47 -1.99 28.18
CA PRO A 24 3.46 -1.04 29.30
C PRO A 24 2.31 -0.03 29.24
N TYR A 25 1.83 0.29 28.04
CA TYR A 25 0.79 1.28 27.81
C TYR A 25 -0.64 0.69 27.89
N MET A 26 -0.77 -0.60 28.08
CA MET A 26 -2.04 -1.28 28.23
C MET A 26 -2.46 -1.40 29.72
N ASP A 27 -1.50 -1.41 30.66
CA ASP A 27 -1.77 -1.63 32.08
C ASP A 27 -1.09 -0.62 33.02
N LYS A 28 0.15 -0.20 32.73
CA LYS A 28 0.95 0.64 33.65
C LYS A 28 0.87 2.13 33.31
N ILE A 29 0.92 2.49 32.04
CA ILE A 29 0.91 3.88 31.53
C ILE A 29 -0.37 4.10 30.72
N TYR A 30 -1.51 4.02 31.41
CA TYR A 30 -2.86 4.03 30.79
C TYR A 30 -3.53 5.40 30.79
N GLY A 31 -2.81 6.46 31.19
CA GLY A 31 -3.38 7.81 31.33
C GLY A 31 -3.85 8.41 30.01
N ASN A 32 -4.82 9.32 30.10
CA ASN A 32 -5.18 10.16 28.97
C ASN A 32 -4.12 11.25 28.79
N PRO A 33 -3.46 11.39 27.62
CA PRO A 33 -2.39 12.37 27.40
C PRO A 33 -2.83 13.84 27.54
N SER A 34 -4.14 14.10 27.52
CA SER A 34 -4.68 15.45 27.77
C SER A 34 -4.82 15.80 29.26
N SER A 35 -4.61 14.83 30.18
CA SER A 35 -4.76 15.06 31.62
C SER A 35 -3.52 15.72 32.22
N LEU A 36 -3.73 16.66 33.16
CA LEU A 36 -2.64 17.43 33.79
C LEU A 36 -1.91 16.67 34.89
N HIS A 37 -2.50 15.60 35.44
CA HIS A 37 -1.88 14.79 36.50
C HIS A 37 -0.78 13.88 35.95
N SER A 38 0.10 13.40 36.81
CA SER A 38 1.29 12.61 36.44
C SER A 38 1.03 11.38 35.55
N VAL A 39 -0.09 10.69 35.78
CA VAL A 39 -0.48 9.51 34.97
C VAL A 39 -0.78 9.90 33.53
N GLY A 40 -1.42 11.06 33.31
CA GLY A 40 -1.66 11.59 31.97
C GLY A 40 -0.37 12.11 31.31
N GLN A 41 0.48 12.78 32.08
CA GLN A 41 1.76 13.30 31.57
C GLN A 41 2.70 12.19 31.09
N ALA A 42 2.72 11.02 31.75
CA ALA A 42 3.47 9.86 31.28
C ALA A 42 3.00 9.38 29.89
N ALA A 43 1.69 9.40 29.63
CA ALA A 43 1.15 9.06 28.31
C ALA A 43 1.44 10.17 27.26
N ALA A 44 1.40 11.45 27.68
CA ALA A 44 1.76 12.58 26.81
C ALA A 44 3.22 12.53 26.38
N ASP A 45 4.14 12.18 27.29
CA ASP A 45 5.55 12.00 27.01
C ASP A 45 5.79 10.85 26.02
N ALA A 46 5.08 9.74 26.17
CA ALA A 46 5.16 8.62 25.24
C ALA A 46 4.69 9.02 23.82
N LEU A 47 3.57 9.74 23.74
CA LEU A 47 3.05 10.24 22.45
C LEU A 47 4.03 11.23 21.78
N ARG A 48 4.62 12.14 22.58
CA ARG A 48 5.63 13.08 22.07
C ARG A 48 6.86 12.36 21.53
N LYS A 49 7.41 11.41 22.30
CA LYS A 49 8.57 10.61 21.91
C LYS A 49 8.28 9.79 20.64
N ALA A 50 7.14 9.12 20.58
CA ALA A 50 6.74 8.37 19.40
C ALA A 50 6.67 9.28 18.15
N ARG A 51 6.18 10.49 18.30
CA ARG A 51 6.10 11.46 17.20
C ARG A 51 7.49 11.93 16.74
N GLU A 52 8.41 12.19 17.67
CA GLU A 52 9.80 12.56 17.40
C GLU A 52 10.52 11.44 16.64
N GLU A 53 10.39 10.20 17.09
CA GLU A 53 11.02 9.02 16.47
C GLU A 53 10.45 8.71 15.08
N ALA A 54 9.13 8.84 14.88
CA ALA A 54 8.53 8.68 13.56
C ALA A 54 8.99 9.77 12.58
N ALA A 55 9.13 11.01 13.06
CA ALA A 55 9.63 12.13 12.27
C ALA A 55 11.09 11.92 11.84
N GLU A 56 11.93 11.40 12.73
CA GLU A 56 13.33 11.04 12.42
C GLU A 56 13.40 10.03 11.27
N VAL A 57 12.60 8.96 11.32
CA VAL A 57 12.58 7.93 10.28
C VAL A 57 12.14 8.49 8.92
N LEU A 58 11.15 9.38 8.89
CA LEU A 58 10.63 9.97 7.65
C LEU A 58 11.44 11.18 7.14
N GLY A 59 12.38 11.69 7.93
CA GLY A 59 13.17 12.87 7.58
C GLY A 59 12.38 14.19 7.70
N CYS A 60 11.41 14.29 8.62
CA CYS A 60 10.54 15.46 8.78
C CYS A 60 10.57 16.03 10.21
N GLU A 61 9.75 17.06 10.46
CA GLU A 61 9.60 17.63 11.78
C GLU A 61 8.45 16.98 12.56
N PRO A 62 8.53 16.81 13.89
CA PRO A 62 7.47 16.16 14.68
C PRO A 62 6.09 16.82 14.54
N ASN A 63 6.03 18.12 14.27
CA ASN A 63 4.77 18.86 14.11
C ASN A 63 4.10 18.63 12.74
N GLU A 64 4.78 17.98 11.81
CA GLU A 64 4.29 17.59 10.49
C GLU A 64 3.59 16.23 10.50
N ILE A 65 3.62 15.50 11.64
CA ILE A 65 2.99 14.21 11.83
C ILE A 65 1.63 14.35 12.50
N THR A 66 0.65 13.59 12.00
CA THR A 66 -0.67 13.39 12.60
C THR A 66 -0.95 11.89 12.64
N PHE A 67 -1.21 11.34 13.82
CA PHE A 67 -1.60 9.93 13.96
C PHE A 67 -3.04 9.71 13.55
N THR A 68 -3.29 8.61 12.86
CA THR A 68 -4.58 8.21 12.30
C THR A 68 -4.92 6.77 12.70
N SER A 69 -6.11 6.28 12.33
CA SER A 69 -6.48 4.88 12.53
C SER A 69 -5.93 3.93 11.46
N GLY A 70 -5.26 4.44 10.43
CA GLY A 70 -4.69 3.66 9.33
C GLY A 70 -4.56 4.44 8.04
N GLY A 71 -4.09 3.78 6.98
CA GLY A 71 -3.86 4.40 5.67
C GLY A 71 -5.11 5.04 5.07
N SER A 72 -6.25 4.37 5.12
CA SER A 72 -7.49 4.91 4.53
C SER A 72 -7.94 6.23 5.17
N GLU A 73 -7.79 6.40 6.49
CA GLU A 73 -8.05 7.68 7.14
C GLU A 73 -7.03 8.73 6.71
N ALA A 74 -5.75 8.37 6.65
CA ALA A 74 -4.67 9.26 6.22
C ALA A 74 -4.88 9.74 4.78
N ASP A 75 -5.18 8.84 3.84
CA ASP A 75 -5.47 9.15 2.44
C ASP A 75 -6.66 10.08 2.29
N ASN A 76 -7.77 9.76 2.94
CA ASN A 76 -8.98 10.59 2.90
C ASN A 76 -8.69 11.99 3.42
N GLN A 77 -7.98 12.12 4.56
CA GLN A 77 -7.65 13.40 5.15
C GLN A 77 -6.69 14.20 4.24
N ALA A 78 -5.72 13.55 3.61
CA ALA A 78 -4.80 14.19 2.68
C ALA A 78 -5.54 14.79 1.48
N LEU A 79 -6.37 14.00 0.79
CA LEU A 79 -7.10 14.42 -0.39
C LEU A 79 -8.11 15.54 -0.08
N VAL A 80 -8.91 15.38 0.97
CA VAL A 80 -9.89 16.39 1.40
C VAL A 80 -9.19 17.70 1.80
N SER A 81 -8.02 17.62 2.46
CA SER A 81 -7.26 18.80 2.85
C SER A 81 -6.70 19.55 1.64
N ALA A 82 -6.11 18.84 0.68
CA ALA A 82 -5.58 19.46 -0.54
C ALA A 82 -6.70 20.08 -1.39
N ALA A 83 -7.83 19.38 -1.52
CA ALA A 83 -9.03 19.87 -2.19
C ALA A 83 -9.55 21.17 -1.54
N ALA A 84 -9.64 21.21 -0.21
CA ALA A 84 -10.06 22.40 0.53
C ALA A 84 -9.10 23.57 0.36
N ILE A 85 -7.79 23.32 0.29
CA ILE A 85 -6.76 24.35 0.01
C ILE A 85 -6.93 24.87 -1.43
N GLY A 86 -7.11 23.96 -2.38
CA GLY A 86 -7.32 24.29 -3.79
C GLY A 86 -8.57 25.14 -4.02
N ALA A 87 -9.71 24.72 -3.47
CA ALA A 87 -10.98 25.44 -3.60
C ALA A 87 -10.91 26.89 -3.13
N ARG A 88 -10.18 27.18 -2.04
CA ARG A 88 -9.95 28.55 -1.56
C ARG A 88 -9.15 29.43 -2.55
N LYS A 89 -8.43 28.80 -3.46
CA LYS A 89 -7.63 29.47 -4.51
C LYS A 89 -8.30 29.39 -5.89
N GLY A 90 -9.53 28.89 -5.97
CA GLY A 90 -10.22 28.67 -7.23
C GLY A 90 -9.69 27.51 -8.06
N LYS A 91 -8.87 26.63 -7.46
CA LYS A 91 -8.30 25.46 -8.12
C LYS A 91 -9.08 24.21 -7.78
N LYS A 92 -9.54 23.50 -8.81
CA LYS A 92 -10.42 22.33 -8.63
C LYS A 92 -10.03 21.13 -9.50
N HIS A 93 -8.82 21.08 -10.00
CA HIS A 93 -8.33 19.91 -10.74
C HIS A 93 -7.38 19.08 -9.88
N ILE A 94 -7.59 17.75 -9.93
CA ILE A 94 -6.80 16.75 -9.20
C ILE A 94 -6.28 15.71 -10.21
N ILE A 95 -5.02 15.35 -10.10
CA ILE A 95 -4.39 14.29 -10.88
C ILE A 95 -4.12 13.09 -9.99
N SER A 96 -4.46 11.88 -10.45
CA SER A 96 -4.13 10.63 -9.79
C SER A 96 -3.88 9.53 -10.83
N THR A 97 -3.81 8.27 -10.42
CA THR A 97 -3.61 7.15 -11.34
C THR A 97 -4.80 6.18 -11.34
N ALA A 98 -4.95 5.41 -12.43
CA ALA A 98 -6.07 4.49 -12.58
C ALA A 98 -5.99 3.27 -11.64
N PHE A 99 -4.85 3.02 -10.98
CA PHE A 99 -4.60 1.81 -10.19
C PHE A 99 -4.41 2.05 -8.68
N GLU A 100 -4.82 3.23 -8.19
CA GLU A 100 -4.74 3.59 -6.78
C GLU A 100 -5.57 2.65 -5.88
N HIS A 101 -5.23 2.64 -4.58
CA HIS A 101 -6.07 1.99 -3.59
C HIS A 101 -7.48 2.63 -3.55
N HIS A 102 -8.50 1.85 -3.20
CA HIS A 102 -9.89 2.33 -3.13
C HIS A 102 -10.09 3.51 -2.16
N ALA A 103 -9.24 3.67 -1.13
CA ALA A 103 -9.26 4.84 -0.26
C ALA A 103 -9.01 6.15 -1.01
N ILE A 104 -8.17 6.11 -2.06
CA ILE A 104 -7.95 7.25 -2.98
C ILE A 104 -9.10 7.35 -3.99
N LEU A 105 -9.37 6.28 -4.76
CA LEU A 105 -10.34 6.32 -5.85
C LEU A 105 -11.75 6.70 -5.39
N HIS A 106 -12.21 6.17 -4.26
CA HIS A 106 -13.54 6.51 -3.74
C HIS A 106 -13.60 7.93 -3.17
N THR A 107 -12.51 8.42 -2.58
CA THR A 107 -12.42 9.82 -2.15
C THR A 107 -12.41 10.77 -3.33
N LEU A 108 -11.71 10.44 -4.42
CA LEU A 108 -11.75 11.20 -5.67
C LEU A 108 -13.18 11.26 -6.26
N LYS A 109 -13.89 10.12 -6.31
CA LYS A 109 -15.30 10.09 -6.74
C LYS A 109 -16.23 10.95 -5.87
N LYS A 110 -15.94 11.07 -4.57
CA LYS A 110 -16.65 11.99 -3.68
C LYS A 110 -16.34 13.44 -4.06
N LEU A 111 -15.08 13.79 -4.25
CA LEU A 111 -14.66 15.15 -4.63
C LEU A 111 -15.20 15.58 -5.99
N GLU A 112 -15.32 14.66 -6.96
CA GLU A 112 -16.00 14.93 -8.26
C GLU A 112 -17.44 15.38 -8.05
N LYS A 113 -18.20 14.73 -7.14
CA LYS A 113 -19.56 15.15 -6.77
C LYS A 113 -19.61 16.52 -6.09
N GLU A 114 -18.49 16.96 -5.51
CA GLU A 114 -18.31 18.28 -4.89
C GLU A 114 -17.80 19.33 -5.89
N GLY A 115 -17.69 18.96 -7.19
CA GLY A 115 -17.35 19.83 -8.30
C GLY A 115 -15.85 19.97 -8.57
N PHE A 116 -15.04 18.98 -8.18
CA PHE A 116 -13.66 18.84 -8.64
C PHE A 116 -13.62 18.05 -9.96
N GLU A 117 -12.65 18.34 -10.78
CA GLU A 117 -12.31 17.54 -11.95
C GLU A 117 -11.13 16.61 -11.64
N VAL A 118 -11.22 15.34 -12.01
CA VAL A 118 -10.18 14.36 -11.75
C VAL A 118 -9.63 13.81 -13.07
N THR A 119 -8.32 13.89 -13.25
CA THR A 119 -7.61 13.20 -14.31
C THR A 119 -6.93 11.97 -13.74
N LEU A 120 -7.32 10.78 -14.21
CA LEU A 120 -6.63 9.53 -13.90
C LEU A 120 -5.63 9.22 -15.01
N LEU A 121 -4.35 9.19 -14.67
CA LEU A 121 -3.27 8.84 -15.59
C LEU A 121 -3.27 7.34 -15.86
N ASP A 122 -3.09 6.96 -17.10
CA ASP A 122 -2.86 5.58 -17.50
C ASP A 122 -1.51 5.08 -16.98
N VAL A 123 -1.54 3.86 -16.44
CA VAL A 123 -0.36 3.18 -15.92
C VAL A 123 0.09 2.12 -16.92
N HIS A 124 0.96 2.23 -17.72
CA HIS A 124 1.38 1.29 -18.75
C HIS A 124 1.44 -0.18 -18.26
N GLU A 125 1.74 -1.11 -19.13
CA GLU A 125 1.76 -2.55 -18.83
C GLU A 125 2.66 -2.91 -17.63
N ASN A 126 3.74 -2.15 -17.41
CA ASN A 126 4.61 -2.30 -16.25
C ASN A 126 4.04 -1.68 -14.95
N GLY A 127 2.84 -1.07 -14.99
CA GLY A 127 2.22 -0.44 -13.83
C GLY A 127 2.97 0.80 -13.33
N MET A 128 3.49 1.63 -14.22
CA MET A 128 4.24 2.84 -13.86
C MET A 128 3.73 4.06 -14.61
N VAL A 129 3.75 5.22 -13.96
CA VAL A 129 3.61 6.53 -14.59
C VAL A 129 4.97 7.23 -14.65
N SER A 130 5.16 8.09 -15.63
CA SER A 130 6.36 8.91 -15.73
C SER A 130 6.13 10.31 -15.14
N ALA A 131 7.20 10.96 -14.67
CA ALA A 131 7.14 12.36 -14.25
C ALA A 131 6.69 13.27 -15.41
N GLN A 132 7.00 12.92 -16.66
CA GLN A 132 6.56 13.68 -17.83
C GLN A 132 5.04 13.60 -18.02
N GLN A 133 4.40 12.43 -17.86
CA GLN A 133 2.93 12.32 -17.90
C GLN A 133 2.28 13.21 -16.86
N VAL A 134 2.84 13.26 -15.64
CA VAL A 134 2.36 14.15 -14.59
C VAL A 134 2.53 15.62 -14.98
N ALA A 135 3.70 16.00 -15.51
CA ALA A 135 3.98 17.37 -15.96
C ALA A 135 3.01 17.84 -17.05
N ASP A 136 2.71 16.98 -18.00
CA ASP A 136 1.81 17.27 -19.14
C ASP A 136 0.34 17.37 -18.69
N ALA A 137 -0.06 16.67 -17.64
CA ALA A 137 -1.40 16.71 -17.08
C ALA A 137 -1.65 17.91 -16.15
N ILE A 138 -0.59 18.54 -15.58
CA ILE A 138 -0.72 19.68 -14.68
C ILE A 138 -1.25 20.92 -15.45
N ARG A 139 -2.34 21.50 -14.96
CA ARG A 139 -3.00 22.72 -15.45
C ARG A 139 -2.87 23.85 -14.43
N GLU A 140 -3.25 25.06 -14.82
CA GLU A 140 -3.25 26.22 -13.90
C GLU A 140 -4.13 26.01 -12.67
N ASP A 141 -5.26 25.30 -12.83
CA ASP A 141 -6.22 25.00 -11.78
C ASP A 141 -5.94 23.68 -11.05
N THR A 142 -4.83 23.01 -11.30
CA THR A 142 -4.43 21.81 -10.57
C THR A 142 -4.05 22.15 -9.13
N CYS A 143 -4.68 21.46 -8.16
CA CYS A 143 -4.42 21.67 -6.74
C CYS A 143 -3.70 20.49 -6.06
N LEU A 144 -3.81 19.29 -6.62
CA LEU A 144 -3.25 18.06 -6.07
C LEU A 144 -2.79 17.12 -7.17
N VAL A 145 -1.65 16.50 -6.95
CA VAL A 145 -1.21 15.26 -7.59
C VAL A 145 -1.13 14.20 -6.49
N SER A 146 -1.81 13.07 -6.67
CA SER A 146 -1.78 11.95 -5.74
C SER A 146 -1.43 10.67 -6.51
N VAL A 147 -0.23 10.13 -6.25
CA VAL A 147 0.29 8.91 -6.87
C VAL A 147 0.82 8.01 -5.77
N MET A 148 0.32 6.76 -5.70
CA MET A 148 0.81 5.81 -4.70
C MET A 148 2.29 5.51 -4.91
N TYR A 149 3.01 5.27 -3.81
CA TYR A 149 4.45 5.02 -3.86
C TYR A 149 4.76 3.66 -4.53
N ALA A 150 4.02 2.64 -4.14
CA ALA A 150 4.12 1.30 -4.71
C ALA A 150 2.76 0.61 -4.69
N ASN A 151 2.46 -0.13 -5.76
CA ASN A 151 1.16 -0.78 -5.86
C ASN A 151 1.12 -2.08 -5.04
N ASN A 152 0.06 -2.26 -4.26
CA ASN A 152 -0.17 -3.38 -3.36
C ASN A 152 -0.47 -4.71 -4.07
N GLU A 153 -0.87 -4.69 -5.33
CA GLU A 153 -1.21 -5.89 -6.09
C GLU A 153 -0.07 -6.37 -6.96
N ILE A 154 0.52 -5.47 -7.75
CA ILE A 154 1.54 -5.80 -8.75
C ILE A 154 2.97 -5.44 -8.32
N GLY A 155 3.11 -4.72 -7.20
CA GLY A 155 4.41 -4.41 -6.60
C GLY A 155 5.19 -3.27 -7.24
N SER A 156 4.79 -2.74 -8.40
CA SER A 156 5.54 -1.69 -9.12
C SER A 156 5.73 -0.44 -8.27
N ILE A 157 6.98 0.06 -8.21
CA ILE A 157 7.39 1.27 -7.47
C ILE A 157 7.40 2.45 -8.44
N GLN A 158 6.75 3.56 -8.05
CA GLN A 158 6.65 4.77 -8.87
C GLN A 158 7.89 5.67 -8.73
N PRO A 159 8.21 6.49 -9.73
CA PRO A 159 9.32 7.45 -9.68
C PRO A 159 8.97 8.67 -8.83
N ILE A 160 8.79 8.48 -7.51
CA ILE A 160 8.25 9.47 -6.58
C ILE A 160 9.09 10.74 -6.51
N ALA A 161 10.41 10.61 -6.45
CA ALA A 161 11.30 11.76 -6.35
C ALA A 161 11.20 12.66 -7.61
N GLU A 162 11.10 12.05 -8.80
CA GLU A 162 10.95 12.78 -10.06
C GLU A 162 9.57 13.46 -10.15
N ILE A 163 8.50 12.76 -9.73
CA ILE A 163 7.14 13.32 -9.66
C ILE A 163 7.11 14.48 -8.65
N GLY A 164 7.70 14.29 -7.47
CA GLY A 164 7.81 15.32 -6.44
C GLY A 164 8.53 16.56 -6.92
N ALA A 165 9.62 16.39 -7.68
CA ALA A 165 10.35 17.51 -8.28
C ALA A 165 9.47 18.31 -9.26
N VAL A 166 8.72 17.64 -10.13
CA VAL A 166 7.76 18.28 -11.06
C VAL A 166 6.67 19.04 -10.28
N CYS A 167 6.07 18.42 -9.29
CA CYS A 167 5.01 19.05 -8.48
C CYS A 167 5.52 20.29 -7.75
N LYS A 168 6.73 20.22 -7.20
CA LYS A 168 7.40 21.36 -6.53
C LYS A 168 7.67 22.51 -7.49
N GLU A 169 8.19 22.22 -8.68
CA GLU A 169 8.43 23.23 -9.73
C GLU A 169 7.13 23.94 -10.15
N LYS A 170 6.05 23.16 -10.31
CA LYS A 170 4.74 23.69 -10.70
C LYS A 170 3.92 24.28 -9.55
N GLY A 171 4.41 24.18 -8.30
CA GLY A 171 3.71 24.68 -7.11
C GLY A 171 2.39 23.98 -6.82
N VAL A 172 2.30 22.69 -7.14
CA VAL A 172 1.15 21.80 -6.91
C VAL A 172 1.45 20.91 -5.69
N ILE A 173 0.47 20.67 -4.83
CA ILE A 173 0.62 19.78 -3.68
C ILE A 173 0.80 18.34 -4.19
N PHE A 174 1.81 17.65 -3.66
CA PHE A 174 2.06 16.24 -3.95
C PHE A 174 1.77 15.34 -2.74
N HIS A 175 0.87 14.39 -2.91
CA HIS A 175 0.55 13.32 -1.97
C HIS A 175 0.97 11.98 -2.52
N THR A 176 1.47 11.10 -1.65
CA THR A 176 1.71 9.69 -1.96
C THR A 176 1.11 8.77 -0.90
N ASP A 177 0.31 7.80 -1.33
CA ASP A 177 -0.02 6.63 -0.53
C ASP A 177 1.21 5.73 -0.49
N ALA A 178 1.94 5.76 0.64
CA ALA A 178 3.14 4.95 0.86
C ALA A 178 2.90 3.74 1.75
N VAL A 179 1.64 3.33 1.91
CA VAL A 179 1.23 2.21 2.79
C VAL A 179 1.99 0.93 2.49
N GLN A 180 2.29 0.65 1.23
CA GLN A 180 3.05 -0.56 0.83
C GLN A 180 4.57 -0.34 0.76
N ALA A 181 5.03 0.91 0.80
CA ALA A 181 6.44 1.24 0.62
C ALA A 181 7.18 1.42 1.95
N VAL A 182 6.54 2.06 2.93
CA VAL A 182 7.15 2.32 4.24
C VAL A 182 7.55 1.01 4.93
N GLY A 183 8.81 0.96 5.38
CA GLY A 183 9.41 -0.23 5.97
C GLY A 183 9.98 -1.25 4.98
N HIS A 184 9.77 -1.03 3.66
CA HIS A 184 10.26 -1.92 2.60
C HIS A 184 11.27 -1.25 1.66
N VAL A 185 11.20 0.08 1.54
CA VAL A 185 12.14 0.91 0.78
C VAL A 185 12.52 2.15 1.58
N HIS A 186 13.69 2.72 1.31
CA HIS A 186 14.10 3.97 1.94
C HIS A 186 13.23 5.13 1.43
N ILE A 187 12.72 5.93 2.35
CA ILE A 187 11.89 7.11 2.04
C ILE A 187 12.41 8.29 2.85
N ASN A 188 12.65 9.42 2.19
CA ASN A 188 12.90 10.70 2.83
C ASN A 188 11.98 11.75 2.22
N VAL A 189 10.99 12.18 2.97
CA VAL A 189 9.93 13.07 2.44
C VAL A 189 10.44 14.43 1.96
N LYS A 190 11.57 14.94 2.52
CA LYS A 190 12.18 16.21 2.09
C LYS A 190 12.97 16.06 0.80
N GLU A 191 13.78 14.99 0.69
CA GLU A 191 14.61 14.71 -0.49
C GLU A 191 13.76 14.38 -1.72
N GLU A 192 12.64 13.66 -1.51
CA GLU A 192 11.71 13.25 -2.56
C GLU A 192 10.63 14.30 -2.86
N ASN A 193 10.69 15.47 -2.19
CA ASN A 193 9.74 16.58 -2.36
C ASN A 193 8.27 16.19 -2.15
N ILE A 194 8.01 15.31 -1.20
CA ILE A 194 6.67 14.88 -0.82
C ILE A 194 6.04 15.93 0.10
N ASP A 195 4.83 16.39 -0.19
CA ASP A 195 4.08 17.32 0.65
C ASP A 195 3.19 16.60 1.67
N MET A 196 2.65 15.45 1.31
CA MET A 196 1.87 14.57 2.20
C MET A 196 2.16 13.11 1.91
N LEU A 197 2.22 12.28 2.96
CA LEU A 197 2.46 10.86 2.87
C LEU A 197 1.56 10.10 3.85
N SER A 198 0.87 9.08 3.36
CA SER A 198 0.05 8.17 4.16
C SER A 198 0.75 6.85 4.42
N LEU A 199 0.66 6.33 5.65
CA LEU A 199 1.14 5.00 6.00
C LEU A 199 0.18 4.26 6.95
N SER A 200 0.33 2.93 7.04
CA SER A 200 -0.44 2.07 7.93
C SER A 200 0.45 1.03 8.58
N ALA A 201 0.44 0.97 9.91
CA ALA A 201 1.37 0.17 10.69
C ALA A 201 1.37 -1.33 10.35
N HIS A 202 0.20 -1.89 10.06
CA HIS A 202 0.05 -3.33 9.83
C HIS A 202 0.67 -3.83 8.52
N LYS A 203 1.30 -2.97 7.73
CA LYS A 203 2.03 -3.36 6.51
C LYS A 203 3.53 -3.55 6.74
N PHE A 204 4.04 -3.08 7.88
CA PHE A 204 5.44 -3.23 8.30
C PHE A 204 5.54 -3.77 9.73
N HIS A 205 4.78 -4.82 10.03
CA HIS A 205 4.79 -5.55 11.30
C HIS A 205 4.36 -4.74 12.55
N GLY A 206 3.67 -3.61 12.34
CA GLY A 206 3.02 -2.85 13.41
C GLY A 206 1.60 -3.36 13.70
N PRO A 207 0.94 -2.81 14.73
CA PRO A 207 -0.42 -3.17 15.09
C PRO A 207 -1.43 -2.67 14.04
N LYS A 208 -2.55 -3.39 13.92
CA LYS A 208 -3.71 -2.96 13.13
C LYS A 208 -4.42 -1.80 13.81
N GLY A 209 -5.14 -0.98 13.06
CA GLY A 209 -5.95 0.12 13.59
C GLY A 209 -5.13 1.36 14.00
N VAL A 210 -3.94 1.54 13.46
CA VAL A 210 -3.12 2.73 13.61
C VAL A 210 -2.33 3.03 12.35
N GLY A 211 -2.20 4.30 12.03
CA GLY A 211 -1.45 4.84 10.91
C GLY A 211 -0.97 6.25 11.19
N LEU A 212 -0.47 6.89 10.16
CA LEU A 212 0.10 8.23 10.25
C LEU A 212 -0.12 8.96 8.92
N LEU A 213 -0.40 10.25 9.02
CA LEU A 213 -0.33 11.21 7.91
C LEU A 213 0.82 12.19 8.18
N TYR A 214 1.82 12.19 7.32
CA TYR A 214 2.75 13.29 7.21
C TYR A 214 2.13 14.40 6.35
N ALA A 215 2.26 15.64 6.80
CA ALA A 215 1.88 16.81 6.03
C ALA A 215 2.91 17.93 6.27
N ARG A 216 3.62 18.31 5.22
CA ARG A 216 4.66 19.34 5.23
C ARG A 216 4.15 20.64 5.86
N ARG A 217 5.01 21.30 6.61
CA ARG A 217 4.71 22.63 7.17
C ARG A 217 4.17 23.57 6.07
N GLY A 218 3.02 24.17 6.35
CA GLY A 218 2.29 25.02 5.40
C GLY A 218 1.13 24.33 4.68
N VAL A 219 1.05 23.00 4.69
CA VAL A 219 -0.13 22.24 4.26
C VAL A 219 -1.09 22.15 5.45
N ARG A 220 -2.21 22.88 5.38
CA ARG A 220 -3.21 22.88 6.45
C ARG A 220 -4.15 21.69 6.31
N LEU A 221 -4.08 20.77 7.26
CA LEU A 221 -5.01 19.64 7.31
C LEU A 221 -6.42 20.09 7.70
N THR A 222 -7.41 19.54 7.02
CA THR A 222 -8.82 19.61 7.38
C THR A 222 -9.13 18.45 8.30
N ASN A 223 -9.81 18.72 9.43
CA ASN A 223 -10.29 17.65 10.30
C ASN A 223 -11.47 16.94 9.61
N ILE A 224 -11.39 15.62 9.50
CA ILE A 224 -12.44 14.77 8.92
C ILE A 224 -13.19 13.97 9.99
N ILE A 225 -12.73 14.01 11.24
CA ILE A 225 -13.36 13.37 12.40
C ILE A 225 -13.63 14.47 13.42
N GLU A 226 -14.87 14.91 13.52
CA GLU A 226 -15.25 15.99 14.42
C GLU A 226 -15.21 15.55 15.90
N GLY A 227 -14.79 16.47 16.81
CA GLY A 227 -14.70 16.18 18.23
C GLY A 227 -13.72 17.09 18.97
N GLY A 228 -12.94 16.54 19.90
CA GLY A 228 -11.97 17.26 20.71
C GLY A 228 -10.74 17.72 19.93
N ALA A 229 -9.85 18.45 20.59
CA ALA A 229 -8.67 19.07 19.99
C ALA A 229 -7.43 18.17 19.96
N GLN A 230 -7.60 16.85 20.03
CA GLN A 230 -6.49 15.90 19.90
C GLN A 230 -5.75 16.11 18.56
N GLU A 231 -4.52 15.65 18.48
CA GLU A 231 -3.64 15.89 17.33
C GLU A 231 -3.61 17.37 16.91
N ARG A 232 -3.67 18.28 17.90
CA ARG A 232 -3.68 19.73 17.66
C ARG A 232 -4.87 20.20 16.80
N GLY A 233 -6.03 19.58 16.99
CA GLY A 233 -7.26 19.85 16.26
C GLY A 233 -7.30 19.29 14.84
N LYS A 234 -6.31 18.45 14.47
CA LYS A 234 -6.25 17.84 13.15
C LYS A 234 -6.97 16.50 13.08
N ARG A 235 -7.13 15.82 14.21
CA ARG A 235 -7.80 14.51 14.31
C ARG A 235 -8.35 14.32 15.72
N ALA A 236 -9.65 14.32 15.87
CA ALA A 236 -10.31 14.19 17.15
C ALA A 236 -10.35 12.75 17.67
N GLY A 237 -10.60 12.57 18.95
CA GLY A 237 -10.66 11.28 19.64
C GLY A 237 -9.37 10.97 20.41
N THR A 238 -9.53 10.32 21.58
CA THR A 238 -8.41 9.95 22.45
C THR A 238 -7.39 9.12 21.67
N GLU A 239 -6.12 9.48 21.81
CA GLU A 239 -5.01 8.86 21.09
C GLU A 239 -4.79 7.41 21.54
N ASN A 240 -4.62 6.52 20.59
CA ASN A 240 -4.30 5.11 20.82
C ASN A 240 -2.81 4.95 21.19
N ILE A 241 -2.43 5.32 22.42
CA ILE A 241 -1.03 5.32 22.85
C ILE A 241 -0.35 3.97 22.64
N PRO A 242 -0.92 2.82 23.08
CA PRO A 242 -0.29 1.52 22.83
C PRO A 242 -0.04 1.28 21.33
N GLY A 243 -1.06 1.51 20.50
CA GLY A 243 -0.95 1.30 19.05
C GLY A 243 0.07 2.23 18.40
N ILE A 244 0.13 3.50 18.79
CA ILE A 244 1.09 4.49 18.27
C ILE A 244 2.53 4.09 18.65
N VAL A 245 2.77 3.73 19.91
CA VAL A 245 4.11 3.30 20.36
C VAL A 245 4.53 2.00 19.65
N GLY A 246 3.61 1.04 19.53
CA GLY A 246 3.87 -0.20 18.79
C GLY A 246 4.14 0.04 17.30
N MET A 247 3.39 0.95 16.66
CA MET A 247 3.65 1.35 15.27
C MET A 247 5.06 1.93 15.11
N VAL A 248 5.46 2.84 15.99
CA VAL A 248 6.77 3.50 15.87
C VAL A 248 7.91 2.52 16.16
N ALA A 249 7.73 1.61 17.11
CA ALA A 249 8.70 0.54 17.36
C ALA A 249 8.90 -0.35 16.11
N ALA A 250 7.80 -0.76 15.46
CA ALA A 250 7.85 -1.52 14.21
C ALA A 250 8.47 -0.70 13.07
N LEU A 251 8.13 0.59 12.95
CA LEU A 251 8.68 1.48 11.93
C LEU A 251 10.20 1.60 12.02
N LYS A 252 10.72 1.77 13.23
CA LYS A 252 12.17 1.84 13.47
C LYS A 252 12.85 0.51 13.16
N GLU A 253 12.27 -0.61 13.60
CA GLU A 253 12.78 -1.95 13.33
C GLU A 253 12.82 -2.22 11.82
N ALA A 254 11.73 -1.96 11.10
CA ALA A 254 11.66 -2.13 9.66
C ALA A 254 12.69 -1.24 8.94
N ASN A 255 12.77 0.06 9.30
CA ASN A 255 13.69 1.00 8.67
C ASN A 255 15.16 0.62 8.88
N ALA A 256 15.51 0.10 10.06
CA ALA A 256 16.87 -0.34 10.36
C ALA A 256 17.29 -1.60 9.58
N ASN A 257 16.33 -2.38 9.07
CA ASN A 257 16.59 -3.64 8.39
C ASN A 257 16.22 -3.62 6.90
N ILE A 258 15.90 -2.46 6.31
CA ILE A 258 15.45 -2.36 4.89
C ILE A 258 16.43 -3.06 3.96
N ASP A 259 17.73 -2.76 4.02
CA ASP A 259 18.71 -3.28 3.07
C ASP A 259 18.88 -4.80 3.20
N ALA A 260 19.02 -5.31 4.43
CA ALA A 260 19.17 -6.74 4.68
C ALA A 260 17.90 -7.53 4.29
N ASN A 261 16.71 -7.00 4.62
CA ASN A 261 15.46 -7.61 4.23
C ASN A 261 15.24 -7.54 2.72
N ALA A 262 15.55 -6.41 2.09
CA ALA A 262 15.42 -6.25 0.64
C ALA A 262 16.32 -7.24 -0.12
N GLU A 263 17.57 -7.44 0.30
CA GLU A 263 18.48 -8.40 -0.30
C GLU A 263 17.93 -9.82 -0.20
N LYS A 264 17.59 -10.28 1.01
CA LYS A 264 17.06 -11.61 1.25
C LYS A 264 15.75 -11.86 0.51
N VAL A 265 14.78 -10.96 0.69
CA VAL A 265 13.42 -11.16 0.19
C VAL A 265 13.37 -11.01 -1.33
N SER A 266 14.17 -10.13 -1.93
CA SER A 266 14.27 -10.03 -3.39
C SER A 266 14.84 -11.29 -4.02
N ALA A 267 15.83 -11.93 -3.39
CA ALA A 267 16.37 -13.20 -3.88
C ALA A 267 15.29 -14.31 -3.87
N LEU A 268 14.48 -14.39 -2.83
CA LEU A 268 13.34 -15.32 -2.73
C LEU A 268 12.25 -14.99 -3.75
N ARG A 269 11.92 -13.71 -3.92
CA ARG A 269 10.97 -13.21 -4.93
C ARG A 269 11.40 -13.60 -6.35
N ASP A 270 12.64 -13.34 -6.70
CA ASP A 270 13.15 -13.60 -8.06
C ASP A 270 13.15 -15.10 -8.36
N ARG A 271 13.52 -15.95 -7.38
CA ARG A 271 13.39 -17.40 -7.49
C ARG A 271 11.93 -17.82 -7.70
N LEU A 272 10.99 -17.23 -6.98
CA LEU A 272 9.56 -17.51 -7.12
C LEU A 272 9.06 -17.10 -8.51
N ILE A 273 9.43 -15.92 -9.01
CA ILE A 273 9.11 -15.44 -10.35
C ILE A 273 9.64 -16.40 -11.41
N GLU A 274 10.93 -16.75 -11.36
CA GLU A 274 11.57 -17.67 -12.31
C GLU A 274 10.92 -19.06 -12.31
N GLY A 275 10.43 -19.52 -11.15
CA GLY A 275 9.71 -20.77 -11.03
C GLY A 275 8.33 -20.73 -11.67
N LEU A 276 7.56 -19.68 -11.41
CA LEU A 276 6.19 -19.52 -11.92
C LEU A 276 6.16 -19.20 -13.43
N GLU A 277 7.17 -18.50 -13.97
CA GLU A 277 7.32 -18.26 -15.42
C GLU A 277 7.46 -19.53 -16.26
N LYS A 278 7.84 -20.66 -15.64
CA LYS A 278 7.89 -21.96 -16.31
C LYS A 278 6.52 -22.59 -16.54
N ILE A 279 5.49 -22.07 -15.91
CA ILE A 279 4.10 -22.50 -16.16
C ILE A 279 3.64 -21.88 -17.47
N PRO A 280 3.33 -22.67 -18.53
CA PRO A 280 2.92 -22.11 -19.81
C PRO A 280 1.69 -21.21 -19.68
N HIS A 281 1.57 -20.20 -20.54
CA HIS A 281 0.43 -19.27 -20.56
C HIS A 281 0.20 -18.65 -19.18
N SER A 282 1.26 -18.12 -18.61
CA SER A 282 1.26 -17.30 -17.42
C SER A 282 2.05 -16.02 -17.67
N ALA A 283 1.71 -14.95 -16.96
CA ALA A 283 2.40 -13.68 -17.07
C ALA A 283 2.60 -13.01 -15.72
N LEU A 284 3.81 -12.50 -15.49
CA LEU A 284 4.13 -11.60 -14.39
C LEU A 284 3.40 -10.27 -14.58
N ASN A 285 2.80 -9.75 -13.55
CA ASN A 285 2.17 -8.43 -13.53
C ASN A 285 3.11 -7.38 -12.93
N GLY A 286 3.11 -6.17 -13.52
CA GLY A 286 3.96 -5.06 -13.08
C GLY A 286 5.41 -5.15 -13.54
N ASP A 287 6.23 -4.16 -13.15
CA ASP A 287 7.63 -4.08 -13.54
C ASP A 287 8.45 -5.23 -12.91
N ARG A 288 9.36 -5.82 -13.66
CA ARG A 288 10.17 -6.94 -13.17
C ARG A 288 11.23 -6.52 -12.16
N THR A 289 11.77 -5.33 -12.30
CA THR A 289 12.92 -4.84 -11.54
C THR A 289 12.55 -3.74 -10.55
N LYS A 290 11.76 -2.77 -10.98
CA LYS A 290 11.28 -1.66 -10.16
C LYS A 290 10.05 -2.08 -9.36
N ARG A 291 10.25 -3.00 -8.42
CA ARG A 291 9.16 -3.56 -7.61
C ARG A 291 9.56 -3.78 -6.16
N LEU A 292 8.57 -3.84 -5.29
CA LEU A 292 8.73 -4.16 -3.87
C LEU A 292 9.47 -5.50 -3.69
N PRO A 293 10.35 -5.61 -2.70
CA PRO A 293 11.17 -6.80 -2.49
C PRO A 293 10.38 -8.11 -2.42
N GLY A 294 9.20 -8.11 -1.77
CA GLY A 294 8.44 -9.34 -1.52
C GLY A 294 7.26 -9.59 -2.47
N ASN A 295 6.93 -8.68 -3.38
CA ASN A 295 5.71 -8.81 -4.16
C ASN A 295 5.91 -9.64 -5.44
N VAL A 296 5.06 -10.65 -5.63
CA VAL A 296 4.93 -11.47 -6.84
C VAL A 296 3.46 -11.52 -7.24
N SER A 297 3.14 -11.11 -8.46
CA SER A 297 1.78 -11.12 -9.00
C SER A 297 1.78 -11.76 -10.38
N PHE A 298 0.97 -12.79 -10.56
CA PHE A 298 0.84 -13.52 -11.82
C PHE A 298 -0.62 -13.62 -12.25
N CYS A 299 -0.82 -13.71 -13.56
CA CYS A 299 -2.05 -14.23 -14.15
C CYS A 299 -1.77 -15.57 -14.84
N PHE A 300 -2.69 -16.51 -14.71
CA PHE A 300 -2.66 -17.82 -15.36
C PHE A 300 -3.91 -17.96 -16.25
N GLU A 301 -3.74 -18.13 -17.56
CA GLU A 301 -4.87 -18.30 -18.47
C GLU A 301 -5.61 -19.62 -18.24
N GLY A 302 -6.93 -19.58 -18.41
CA GLY A 302 -7.80 -20.73 -18.40
C GLY A 302 -8.16 -21.28 -17.03
N ILE A 303 -7.95 -20.50 -15.96
CA ILE A 303 -8.33 -20.88 -14.59
C ILE A 303 -9.04 -19.74 -13.87
N GLU A 304 -9.69 -20.04 -12.75
CA GLU A 304 -10.27 -19.09 -11.80
C GLU A 304 -9.38 -18.94 -10.57
N GLY A 305 -9.03 -17.70 -10.22
CA GLY A 305 -8.14 -17.37 -9.11
C GLY A 305 -8.68 -17.82 -7.75
N GLU A 306 -10.00 -17.72 -7.51
CA GLU A 306 -10.59 -18.18 -6.24
C GLU A 306 -10.39 -19.69 -6.05
N SER A 307 -10.59 -20.49 -7.11
CA SER A 307 -10.34 -21.94 -7.08
C SER A 307 -8.86 -22.24 -6.82
N LEU A 308 -7.97 -21.45 -7.42
CA LEU A 308 -6.52 -21.57 -7.18
C LEU A 308 -6.19 -21.29 -5.71
N LEU A 309 -6.72 -20.21 -5.12
CA LEU A 309 -6.49 -19.84 -3.73
C LEU A 309 -6.99 -20.91 -2.75
N LEU A 310 -8.20 -21.44 -2.94
CA LEU A 310 -8.76 -22.49 -2.09
C LEU A 310 -7.92 -23.77 -2.12
N LEU A 311 -7.42 -24.15 -3.30
CA LEU A 311 -6.57 -25.35 -3.42
C LEU A 311 -5.17 -25.14 -2.85
N LEU A 312 -4.60 -23.91 -2.94
CA LEU A 312 -3.34 -23.58 -2.29
C LEU A 312 -3.48 -23.55 -0.77
N ASP A 313 -4.58 -23.01 -0.23
CA ASP A 313 -4.87 -23.03 1.21
C ASP A 313 -4.98 -24.45 1.75
N ALA A 314 -5.63 -25.35 1.01
CA ALA A 314 -5.66 -26.77 1.35
C ALA A 314 -4.27 -27.46 1.36
N LYS A 315 -3.26 -26.81 0.77
CA LYS A 315 -1.84 -27.21 0.82
C LYS A 315 -1.04 -26.45 1.89
N GLY A 316 -1.70 -25.59 2.67
CA GLY A 316 -1.09 -24.78 3.71
C GLY A 316 -0.44 -23.49 3.20
N ILE A 317 -0.72 -23.06 1.97
CA ILE A 317 -0.19 -21.83 1.35
C ILE A 317 -1.26 -20.75 1.41
N CYS A 318 -1.08 -19.74 2.26
CA CYS A 318 -1.99 -18.61 2.43
C CYS A 318 -1.57 -17.46 1.50
N ALA A 319 -2.28 -17.32 0.39
CA ALA A 319 -2.07 -16.30 -0.64
C ALA A 319 -3.35 -15.51 -0.92
N SER A 320 -3.30 -14.54 -1.85
CA SER A 320 -4.45 -13.72 -2.23
C SER A 320 -4.54 -13.56 -3.75
N SER A 321 -5.69 -13.13 -4.25
CA SER A 321 -5.82 -12.53 -5.58
C SER A 321 -5.72 -11.01 -5.48
N GLY A 322 -5.46 -10.31 -6.57
CA GLY A 322 -5.43 -8.86 -6.60
C GLY A 322 -6.71 -8.19 -6.05
N SER A 323 -7.86 -8.84 -6.19
CA SER A 323 -9.18 -8.33 -5.80
C SER A 323 -9.58 -8.58 -4.33
N ALA A 324 -8.67 -9.00 -3.45
CA ALA A 324 -8.99 -9.35 -2.05
C ALA A 324 -9.72 -8.26 -1.25
N CYS A 325 -9.61 -6.98 -1.64
CA CYS A 325 -10.30 -5.87 -0.99
C CYS A 325 -11.77 -5.70 -1.43
N THR A 326 -12.21 -6.41 -2.46
CA THR A 326 -13.58 -6.40 -2.99
C THR A 326 -14.27 -7.75 -2.76
N SER A 327 -14.07 -8.36 -1.58
CA SER A 327 -14.70 -9.63 -1.21
C SER A 327 -16.21 -9.58 -1.48
N GLY A 328 -16.67 -10.29 -2.51
CA GLY A 328 -18.06 -10.32 -2.96
C GLY A 328 -18.32 -9.70 -4.35
N SER A 329 -17.34 -9.09 -5.01
CA SER A 329 -17.46 -8.68 -6.42
C SER A 329 -16.89 -9.78 -7.32
N LEU A 330 -17.68 -10.17 -8.33
CA LEU A 330 -17.24 -11.07 -9.41
C LEU A 330 -16.33 -10.34 -10.42
N ASP A 331 -16.10 -9.03 -10.24
CA ASP A 331 -15.28 -8.25 -11.14
C ASP A 331 -13.78 -8.47 -10.89
N PRO A 332 -12.97 -8.54 -11.93
CA PRO A 332 -11.52 -8.65 -11.79
C PRO A 332 -10.92 -7.38 -11.20
N SER A 333 -9.68 -7.46 -10.71
CA SER A 333 -8.96 -6.32 -10.17
C SER A 333 -8.88 -5.15 -11.15
N HIS A 334 -9.29 -3.96 -10.70
CA HIS A 334 -9.13 -2.71 -11.47
C HIS A 334 -7.67 -2.40 -11.79
N VAL A 335 -6.72 -2.85 -10.93
CA VAL A 335 -5.28 -2.70 -11.15
C VAL A 335 -4.84 -3.53 -12.35
N LEU A 336 -5.27 -4.79 -12.44
CA LEU A 336 -4.93 -5.66 -13.55
C LEU A 336 -5.53 -5.17 -14.87
N LEU A 337 -6.76 -4.64 -14.82
CA LEU A 337 -7.39 -4.00 -15.99
C LEU A 337 -6.62 -2.74 -16.40
N ALA A 338 -6.18 -1.92 -15.44
CA ALA A 338 -5.42 -0.70 -15.70
C ALA A 338 -4.06 -0.95 -16.37
N ILE A 339 -3.41 -2.09 -16.08
CA ILE A 339 -2.18 -2.50 -16.78
C ILE A 339 -2.44 -3.25 -18.09
N GLY A 340 -3.68 -3.28 -18.58
CA GLY A 340 -4.04 -3.85 -19.88
C GLY A 340 -4.28 -5.36 -19.88
N ARG A 341 -4.41 -6.02 -18.72
CA ARG A 341 -4.79 -7.45 -18.69
C ARG A 341 -6.24 -7.60 -19.14
N PRO A 342 -6.56 -8.48 -20.10
CA PRO A 342 -7.93 -8.79 -20.47
C PRO A 342 -8.73 -9.31 -19.27
N HIS A 343 -10.02 -9.00 -19.23
CA HIS A 343 -10.92 -9.37 -18.14
C HIS A 343 -10.82 -10.86 -17.78
N GLU A 344 -10.85 -11.73 -18.78
CA GLU A 344 -10.78 -13.19 -18.60
C GLU A 344 -9.45 -13.65 -17.99
N VAL A 345 -8.35 -12.99 -18.36
CA VAL A 345 -7.00 -13.28 -17.83
C VAL A 345 -6.83 -12.77 -16.40
N ALA A 346 -7.38 -11.59 -16.11
CA ALA A 346 -7.31 -10.99 -14.78
C ALA A 346 -8.03 -11.82 -13.70
N HIS A 347 -9.05 -12.62 -14.08
CA HIS A 347 -9.70 -13.57 -13.18
C HIS A 347 -8.76 -14.69 -12.67
N GLY A 348 -7.79 -15.11 -13.49
CA GLY A 348 -6.80 -16.13 -13.11
C GLY A 348 -5.61 -15.58 -12.34
N SER A 349 -5.79 -14.54 -11.55
CA SER A 349 -4.69 -13.87 -10.85
C SER A 349 -4.34 -14.52 -9.51
N LEU A 350 -3.03 -14.48 -9.18
CA LEU A 350 -2.46 -14.88 -7.90
C LEU A 350 -1.46 -13.82 -7.46
N ARG A 351 -1.61 -13.34 -6.21
CA ARG A 351 -0.65 -12.48 -5.55
C ARG A 351 -0.01 -13.23 -4.38
N LEU A 352 1.30 -13.27 -4.38
CA LEU A 352 2.15 -13.84 -3.33
C LEU A 352 3.03 -12.72 -2.81
N THR A 353 3.01 -12.46 -1.51
CA THR A 353 3.83 -11.42 -0.89
C THR A 353 4.65 -11.98 0.26
N LEU A 354 5.94 -12.12 -0.01
CA LEU A 354 6.93 -12.68 0.90
C LEU A 354 7.34 -11.66 1.97
N SER A 355 7.85 -12.17 3.08
CA SER A 355 8.53 -11.40 4.12
C SER A 355 9.88 -12.03 4.46
N GLU A 356 10.63 -11.40 5.35
CA GLU A 356 11.90 -11.91 5.86
C GLU A 356 11.76 -13.21 6.68
N GLU A 357 10.53 -13.58 7.07
CA GLU A 357 10.26 -14.85 7.77
C GLU A 357 10.24 -16.05 6.80
N ASN A 358 10.05 -15.83 5.48
CA ASN A 358 9.99 -16.91 4.51
C ASN A 358 11.37 -17.52 4.19
N THR A 359 11.35 -18.78 3.77
CA THR A 359 12.56 -19.56 3.43
C THR A 359 12.57 -19.99 1.97
N GLN A 360 13.75 -20.41 1.50
CA GLN A 360 13.90 -20.93 0.13
C GLN A 360 13.09 -22.22 -0.08
N GLU A 361 13.06 -23.10 0.92
CA GLU A 361 12.30 -24.34 0.89
C GLU A 361 10.79 -24.08 0.76
N GLU A 362 10.28 -23.05 1.45
CA GLU A 362 8.89 -22.62 1.31
C GLU A 362 8.61 -22.11 -0.10
N VAL A 363 9.52 -21.32 -0.68
CA VAL A 363 9.40 -20.83 -2.07
C VAL A 363 9.39 -21.98 -3.06
N ASP A 364 10.27 -22.96 -2.91
CA ASP A 364 10.30 -24.14 -3.78
C ASP A 364 9.00 -24.95 -3.68
N TYR A 365 8.47 -25.12 -2.48
CA TYR A 365 7.18 -25.77 -2.26
C TYR A 365 6.02 -25.00 -2.90
N ILE A 366 6.01 -23.66 -2.79
CA ILE A 366 4.99 -22.80 -3.43
C ILE A 366 5.02 -22.99 -4.95
N ILE A 367 6.21 -22.99 -5.57
CA ILE A 367 6.37 -23.19 -7.02
C ILE A 367 5.81 -24.55 -7.44
N GLU A 368 6.17 -25.61 -6.72
CA GLU A 368 5.75 -26.98 -7.02
C GLU A 368 4.23 -27.14 -6.92
N GLU A 369 3.64 -26.71 -5.80
CA GLU A 369 2.20 -26.86 -5.58
C GLU A 369 1.38 -25.94 -6.48
N THR A 370 1.82 -24.69 -6.75
CA THR A 370 1.15 -23.81 -7.71
C THR A 370 1.14 -24.42 -9.10
N THR A 371 2.25 -25.01 -9.55
CA THR A 371 2.33 -25.71 -10.85
C THR A 371 1.34 -26.85 -10.94
N LYS A 372 1.25 -27.69 -9.89
CA LYS A 372 0.30 -28.81 -9.83
C LYS A 372 -1.16 -28.36 -9.85
N VAL A 373 -1.47 -27.34 -9.05
CA VAL A 373 -2.83 -26.81 -8.93
C VAL A 373 -3.29 -26.14 -10.22
N VAL A 374 -2.45 -25.32 -10.85
CA VAL A 374 -2.77 -24.69 -12.14
C VAL A 374 -3.03 -25.77 -13.22
N LYS A 375 -2.17 -26.79 -13.29
CA LYS A 375 -2.38 -27.91 -14.22
C LYS A 375 -3.71 -28.61 -13.96
N TYR A 376 -4.01 -28.95 -12.73
CA TYR A 376 -5.26 -29.61 -12.34
C TYR A 376 -6.49 -28.77 -12.70
N LEU A 377 -6.50 -27.48 -12.40
CA LEU A 377 -7.60 -26.58 -12.73
C LEU A 377 -7.80 -26.46 -14.25
N ARG A 378 -6.73 -26.41 -15.03
CA ARG A 378 -6.80 -26.39 -16.50
C ARG A 378 -7.41 -27.67 -17.09
N GLU A 379 -7.12 -28.83 -16.53
CA GLU A 379 -7.73 -30.12 -16.97
C GLU A 379 -9.26 -30.11 -16.78
N LEU A 380 -9.77 -29.40 -15.78
CA LEU A 380 -11.19 -29.25 -15.50
C LEU A 380 -11.86 -28.11 -16.29
N SER A 381 -11.11 -27.12 -16.74
CA SER A 381 -11.61 -25.88 -17.32
C SER A 381 -12.15 -26.06 -18.73
N PRO A 382 -13.42 -25.69 -19.01
CA PRO A 382 -13.93 -25.59 -20.38
C PRO A 382 -13.17 -24.55 -21.21
N VAL A 383 -12.87 -23.37 -20.61
CA VAL A 383 -12.13 -22.28 -21.26
C VAL A 383 -10.74 -22.75 -21.72
N TRP A 384 -10.05 -23.57 -20.92
CA TRP A 384 -8.77 -24.14 -21.31
C TRP A 384 -8.88 -25.07 -22.53
N LYS A 385 -9.96 -25.86 -22.63
CA LYS A 385 -10.22 -26.73 -23.77
C LYS A 385 -10.49 -25.92 -25.05
N GLU A 386 -11.24 -24.82 -24.93
CA GLU A 386 -11.51 -23.89 -26.06
C GLU A 386 -10.21 -23.19 -26.54
N LEU A 387 -9.29 -22.84 -25.61
CA LEU A 387 -7.98 -22.31 -25.94
C LEU A 387 -7.13 -23.34 -26.71
N LEU A 388 -7.10 -24.60 -26.23
CA LEU A 388 -6.35 -25.69 -26.86
C LEU A 388 -6.93 -26.10 -28.24
N SER A 389 -8.26 -26.03 -28.41
CA SER A 389 -8.90 -26.31 -29.71
C SER A 389 -8.74 -25.20 -30.74
N GLY A 390 -8.29 -24.01 -30.31
CA GLY A 390 -8.20 -22.81 -31.17
C GLY A 390 -9.51 -22.07 -31.34
N GLU A 391 -10.58 -22.44 -30.63
CA GLU A 391 -11.84 -21.67 -30.57
C GLU A 391 -11.64 -20.32 -29.91
N ARG A 392 -10.70 -20.25 -28.95
CA ARG A 392 -10.18 -19.02 -28.35
C ARG A 392 -8.69 -18.89 -28.61
N LYS A 393 -8.19 -17.65 -28.54
CA LYS A 393 -6.76 -17.35 -28.67
C LYS A 393 -6.13 -17.13 -27.32
N PHE A 394 -4.93 -17.64 -27.14
CA PHE A 394 -4.09 -17.30 -25.99
C PHE A 394 -3.68 -15.83 -26.03
N THR A 395 -3.56 -15.24 -24.86
CA THR A 395 -3.06 -13.87 -24.67
C THR A 395 -1.52 -13.87 -24.52
N PHE A 396 -0.98 -14.95 -23.89
CA PHE A 396 0.44 -15.10 -23.61
C PHE A 396 1.07 -16.30 -24.33
#